data_7cecb8a64c8fd0c58c1bec4c10eeacba
#
_entry.id   7cecb8a64c8fd0c58c1bec4c10eeacba
#
_cell.length_a   1.000
_cell.length_b   1.000
_cell.length_c   1.000
_cell.angle_alpha   90.00
_cell.angle_beta   90.00
_cell.angle_gamma   90.00
#
_symmetry.space_group_name_H-M   'P 1'
#
loop_
_entity.id
_entity.type
_entity.pdbx_description
1 polymer ?
#
loop_
_entity_poly.entity_id
_entity_poly.type
_entity_poly.pdbx_seq_one_letter_code
_entity_poly.pdbx_strand_id
1 'polypeptide(L)'
;TQYSILDGAAAIKPLIKRAKALGMNAIAITAHGNMYGVKNFHDTATEAGVKPILGCEVYVVKNRFEKDKDEKAGDHLILLAKNLEGYHNLCKMVSYSFTEGFYYKPRIDKQLIEQYHEGLICCSACLGGEVPQAIMHNDIEEAERVVQWFKNIFGEDYYLELQLHPSGDPQKDADVYENQLRVNKVILELAAKYGVKYICSNDVHFILAEDAVAHDHLICLNTGRDLDDPNRMRYTFQEYLKSPEEMAALFPDHPEALATTLEIADKCEDYKLTHAPLMPNFPPPEDFPIALGELRESFVKKIEDEEMLAKIGACATVPELEELVAGDKELSDRLMVAKQYCYLKDLTYK
;
A
#
# COMPACT_ATOMS: atom_id res chain seq x y z
N THR A 1 -2.52 0.65 -11.13
CA THR A 1 -1.23 0.65 -11.87
C THR A 1 -0.98 -0.70 -12.53
N GLN A 2 0.14 -0.84 -13.31
CA GLN A 2 0.55 -2.13 -13.89
C GLN A 2 0.76 -3.25 -12.84
N TYR A 3 0.80 -2.93 -11.56
CA TYR A 3 0.88 -3.91 -10.47
C TYR A 3 -0.48 -4.47 -10.03
N SER A 4 -1.59 -3.89 -10.51
CA SER A 4 -2.90 -4.56 -10.56
C SER A 4 -2.91 -5.44 -11.81
N ILE A 5 -2.28 -6.61 -11.71
CA ILE A 5 -1.93 -7.48 -12.85
C ILE A 5 -3.18 -7.86 -13.64
N LEU A 6 -3.13 -7.67 -14.97
CA LEU A 6 -4.21 -7.90 -15.93
C LEU A 6 -5.48 -7.03 -15.70
N ASP A 7 -5.35 -5.95 -14.92
CA ASP A 7 -6.44 -5.01 -14.68
C ASP A 7 -5.98 -3.56 -14.87
N GLY A 8 -4.97 -3.12 -14.12
CA GLY A 8 -4.43 -1.77 -14.26
C GLY A 8 -3.41 -1.64 -15.40
N ALA A 9 -3.63 -0.69 -16.30
CA ALA A 9 -2.73 -0.34 -17.40
C ALA A 9 -1.89 0.93 -17.15
N ALA A 10 -2.09 1.62 -16.01
CA ALA A 10 -1.38 2.85 -15.67
C ALA A 10 0.05 2.55 -15.20
N ALA A 11 1.04 2.68 -16.08
CA ALA A 11 2.46 2.55 -15.73
C ALA A 11 2.93 3.73 -14.86
N ILE A 12 3.72 3.47 -13.80
CA ILE A 12 4.05 4.45 -12.75
C ILE A 12 4.70 5.72 -13.31
N LYS A 13 5.77 5.61 -14.09
CA LYS A 13 6.48 6.79 -14.62
C LYS A 13 5.60 7.68 -15.51
N PRO A 14 4.88 7.15 -16.52
CA PRO A 14 3.93 7.94 -17.29
C PRO A 14 2.80 8.53 -16.45
N LEU A 15 2.27 7.79 -15.47
CA LEU A 15 1.23 8.26 -14.55
C LEU A 15 1.68 9.50 -13.77
N ILE A 16 2.85 9.44 -13.13
CA ILE A 16 3.41 10.58 -12.39
C ILE A 16 3.69 11.76 -13.32
N LYS A 17 4.24 11.51 -14.52
CA LYS A 17 4.46 12.56 -15.51
C LYS A 17 3.16 13.25 -15.92
N ARG A 18 2.09 12.48 -16.13
CA ARG A 18 0.76 13.00 -16.46
C ARG A 18 0.17 13.79 -15.30
N ALA A 19 0.19 13.28 -14.07
CA ALA A 19 -0.28 13.98 -12.89
C ALA A 19 0.40 15.36 -12.73
N LYS A 20 1.74 15.39 -12.85
CA LYS A 20 2.49 16.63 -12.81
C LYS A 20 2.10 17.61 -13.94
N ALA A 21 1.91 17.12 -15.16
CA ALA A 21 1.49 17.94 -16.31
C ALA A 21 0.07 18.52 -16.14
N LEU A 22 -0.79 17.84 -15.38
CA LEU A 22 -2.12 18.31 -14.98
C LEU A 22 -2.09 19.22 -13.74
N GLY A 23 -0.92 19.58 -13.22
CA GLY A 23 -0.78 20.47 -12.06
C GLY A 23 -1.11 19.83 -10.72
N MET A 24 -1.19 18.51 -10.64
CA MET A 24 -1.43 17.79 -9.39
C MET A 24 -0.19 17.82 -8.50
N ASN A 25 -0.36 18.22 -7.24
CA ASN A 25 0.71 18.27 -6.24
C ASN A 25 0.88 16.95 -5.49
N ALA A 26 -0.12 16.09 -5.50
CA ALA A 26 -0.13 14.79 -4.86
C ALA A 26 -0.90 13.78 -5.72
N ILE A 27 -0.57 12.49 -5.58
CA ILE A 27 -1.29 11.39 -6.20
C ILE A 27 -1.17 10.13 -5.35
N ALA A 28 -2.24 9.34 -5.26
CA ALA A 28 -2.25 8.07 -4.54
C ALA A 28 -1.97 6.87 -5.47
N ILE A 29 -1.36 5.82 -4.90
CA ILE A 29 -1.34 4.48 -5.48
C ILE A 29 -2.20 3.56 -4.61
N THR A 30 -3.13 2.84 -5.25
CA THR A 30 -4.07 1.93 -4.60
C THR A 30 -4.23 0.65 -5.43
N ALA A 31 -3.11 -0.03 -5.72
CA ALA A 31 -3.13 -1.26 -6.50
C ALA A 31 -3.96 -2.35 -5.81
N HIS A 32 -4.56 -3.23 -6.61
CA HIS A 32 -5.50 -4.28 -6.17
C HIS A 32 -4.80 -5.35 -5.34
N GLY A 33 -5.08 -5.37 -4.04
CA GLY A 33 -4.64 -6.39 -3.10
C GLY A 33 -3.13 -6.50 -2.87
N ASN A 34 -2.33 -5.54 -3.32
CA ASN A 34 -0.88 -5.59 -3.16
C ASN A 34 -0.22 -4.22 -3.06
N MET A 35 1.02 -4.21 -2.57
CA MET A 35 1.87 -3.02 -2.45
C MET A 35 3.17 -3.13 -3.27
N TYR A 36 3.20 -3.95 -4.32
CA TYR A 36 4.43 -4.25 -5.07
C TYR A 36 5.04 -3.01 -5.75
N GLY A 37 4.20 -2.09 -6.21
CA GLY A 37 4.63 -0.86 -6.89
C GLY A 37 5.01 0.29 -5.97
N VAL A 38 4.73 0.20 -4.66
CA VAL A 38 4.75 1.33 -3.73
C VAL A 38 6.12 2.00 -3.64
N LYS A 39 7.22 1.23 -3.55
CA LYS A 39 8.56 1.80 -3.49
C LYS A 39 8.95 2.54 -4.76
N ASN A 40 8.68 1.95 -5.92
CA ASN A 40 8.93 2.58 -7.22
C ASN A 40 8.07 3.84 -7.42
N PHE A 41 6.81 3.79 -6.99
CA PHE A 41 5.90 4.94 -7.02
C PHE A 41 6.39 6.08 -6.12
N HIS A 42 6.73 5.76 -4.87
CA HIS A 42 7.25 6.72 -3.90
C HIS A 42 8.48 7.47 -4.45
N ASP A 43 9.48 6.74 -4.92
CA ASP A 43 10.72 7.34 -5.40
C ASP A 43 10.47 8.18 -6.67
N THR A 44 9.71 7.63 -7.64
CA THR A 44 9.40 8.34 -8.88
C THR A 44 8.61 9.62 -8.65
N ALA A 45 7.62 9.60 -7.75
CA ALA A 45 6.81 10.76 -7.42
C ALA A 45 7.62 11.82 -6.66
N THR A 46 8.43 11.40 -5.69
CA THR A 46 9.32 12.28 -4.92
C THR A 46 10.34 12.97 -5.84
N GLU A 47 11.00 12.23 -6.74
CA GLU A 47 11.92 12.79 -7.74
C GLU A 47 11.23 13.79 -8.67
N ALA A 48 9.97 13.55 -9.00
CA ALA A 48 9.18 14.45 -9.83
C ALA A 48 8.65 15.69 -9.08
N GLY A 49 8.76 15.74 -7.75
CA GLY A 49 8.19 16.78 -6.90
C GLY A 49 6.67 16.69 -6.79
N VAL A 50 6.12 15.48 -6.87
CA VAL A 50 4.71 15.16 -6.61
C VAL A 50 4.65 14.33 -5.33
N LYS A 51 3.78 14.71 -4.39
CA LYS A 51 3.63 14.01 -3.12
C LYS A 51 3.05 12.60 -3.33
N PRO A 52 3.77 11.52 -2.96
CA PRO A 52 3.24 10.17 -3.05
C PRO A 52 2.35 9.85 -1.86
N ILE A 53 1.12 9.43 -2.10
CA ILE A 53 0.23 8.87 -1.10
C ILE A 53 0.18 7.36 -1.32
N LEU A 54 0.63 6.61 -0.31
CA LEU A 54 0.81 5.16 -0.43
C LEU A 54 -0.41 4.43 0.12
N GLY A 55 -0.98 3.55 -0.67
CA GLY A 55 -2.19 2.82 -0.30
C GLY A 55 -2.33 1.48 -1.00
N CYS A 56 -3.45 0.85 -0.76
CA CYS A 56 -3.86 -0.41 -1.37
C CYS A 56 -5.39 -0.47 -1.41
N GLU A 57 -5.94 -0.96 -2.51
CA GLU A 57 -7.31 -1.44 -2.53
C GLU A 57 -7.31 -2.88 -1.99
N VAL A 58 -7.86 -3.06 -0.80
CA VAL A 58 -7.93 -4.36 -0.13
C VAL A 58 -9.29 -5.01 -0.34
N TYR A 59 -9.36 -6.33 -0.19
CA TYR A 59 -10.59 -7.12 -0.32
C TYR A 59 -11.05 -7.57 1.06
N VAL A 60 -12.18 -7.05 1.53
CA VAL A 60 -12.73 -7.33 2.87
C VAL A 60 -13.75 -8.44 2.80
N VAL A 61 -13.63 -9.44 3.65
CA VAL A 61 -14.58 -10.55 3.81
C VAL A 61 -15.01 -10.66 5.27
N LYS A 62 -16.05 -11.44 5.57
CA LYS A 62 -16.49 -11.64 6.95
C LYS A 62 -15.45 -12.36 7.80
N ASN A 63 -14.80 -13.38 7.23
CA ASN A 63 -13.77 -14.17 7.90
C ASN A 63 -12.71 -14.61 6.88
N ARG A 64 -11.49 -14.08 6.99
CA ARG A 64 -10.40 -14.36 6.06
C ARG A 64 -9.95 -15.81 6.02
N PHE A 65 -10.20 -16.57 7.08
CA PHE A 65 -9.84 -17.99 7.15
C PHE A 65 -10.83 -18.91 6.44
N GLU A 66 -12.05 -18.46 6.23
CA GLU A 66 -13.08 -19.23 5.52
C GLU A 66 -12.90 -19.12 4.00
N LYS A 67 -13.09 -20.24 3.31
CA LYS A 67 -12.98 -20.33 1.86
C LYS A 67 -14.36 -20.53 1.24
N ASP A 68 -15.23 -19.56 1.50
CA ASP A 68 -16.57 -19.56 0.92
C ASP A 68 -16.51 -19.12 -0.55
N LYS A 69 -17.22 -19.88 -1.41
CA LYS A 69 -17.30 -19.59 -2.85
C LYS A 69 -18.10 -18.31 -3.13
N ASP A 70 -19.02 -17.97 -2.26
CA ASP A 70 -19.86 -16.78 -2.41
C ASP A 70 -19.16 -15.51 -1.95
N GLU A 71 -18.13 -15.62 -1.09
CA GLU A 71 -17.30 -14.51 -0.61
C GLU A 71 -15.87 -14.49 -1.20
N LYS A 72 -15.64 -15.17 -2.31
CA LYS A 72 -14.29 -15.29 -2.89
C LYS A 72 -13.68 -13.98 -3.38
N ALA A 73 -14.51 -13.00 -3.75
CA ALA A 73 -14.05 -11.71 -4.27
C ALA A 73 -13.69 -10.73 -3.14
N GLY A 74 -14.48 -10.70 -2.06
CA GLY A 74 -14.43 -9.69 -1.01
C GLY A 74 -14.95 -8.32 -1.48
N ASP A 75 -15.32 -7.47 -0.52
CA ASP A 75 -15.70 -6.08 -0.77
C ASP A 75 -14.45 -5.20 -0.90
N HIS A 76 -14.48 -4.25 -1.81
CA HIS A 76 -13.36 -3.32 -2.03
C HIS A 76 -13.30 -2.27 -0.92
N LEU A 77 -12.10 -1.96 -0.46
CA LEU A 77 -11.86 -0.89 0.51
C LEU A 77 -10.53 -0.21 0.20
N ILE A 78 -10.50 1.11 0.19
CA ILE A 78 -9.26 1.87 -0.01
C ILE A 78 -8.65 2.21 1.35
N LEU A 79 -7.40 1.81 1.54
CA LEU A 79 -6.60 2.19 2.70
C LEU A 79 -5.38 2.99 2.25
N LEU A 80 -5.18 4.18 2.83
CA LEU A 80 -4.06 5.07 2.54
C LEU A 80 -3.21 5.24 3.80
N ALA A 81 -1.89 5.13 3.66
CA ALA A 81 -0.96 5.34 4.77
C ALA A 81 -0.77 6.84 5.04
N LYS A 82 -1.29 7.32 6.15
CA LYS A 82 -1.17 8.70 6.59
C LYS A 82 0.25 9.05 7.04
N ASN A 83 0.95 8.09 7.63
CA ASN A 83 2.31 8.21 8.14
C ASN A 83 3.07 6.87 8.04
N LEU A 84 4.30 6.83 8.54
CA LEU A 84 5.14 5.63 8.48
C LEU A 84 4.56 4.45 9.29
N GLU A 85 3.88 4.72 10.41
CA GLU A 85 3.18 3.67 11.17
C GLU A 85 2.06 3.04 10.35
N GLY A 86 1.21 3.87 9.74
CA GLY A 86 0.16 3.42 8.83
C GLY A 86 0.72 2.62 7.65
N TYR A 87 1.85 3.04 7.08
CA TYR A 87 2.54 2.26 6.05
C TYR A 87 2.92 0.86 6.53
N HIS A 88 3.52 0.74 7.73
CA HIS A 88 3.88 -0.55 8.29
C HIS A 88 2.65 -1.41 8.63
N ASN A 89 1.58 -0.79 9.13
CA ASN A 89 0.32 -1.48 9.43
C ASN A 89 -0.34 -1.99 8.15
N LEU A 90 -0.36 -1.19 7.10
CA LEU A 90 -0.85 -1.61 5.78
C LEU A 90 -0.02 -2.76 5.20
N CYS A 91 1.31 -2.72 5.32
CA CYS A 91 2.18 -3.82 4.92
C CYS A 91 1.85 -5.13 5.66
N LYS A 92 1.57 -5.07 6.98
CA LYS A 92 1.16 -6.23 7.78
C LYS A 92 -0.18 -6.79 7.29
N MET A 93 -1.21 -5.92 7.14
CA MET A 93 -2.53 -6.36 6.66
C MET A 93 -2.45 -7.01 5.28
N VAL A 94 -1.73 -6.40 4.34
CA VAL A 94 -1.53 -6.97 3.00
C VAL A 94 -0.74 -8.29 3.09
N SER A 95 0.25 -8.41 3.97
CA SER A 95 0.98 -9.67 4.17
C SER A 95 0.06 -10.78 4.70
N TYR A 96 -0.77 -10.49 5.71
CA TYR A 96 -1.74 -11.46 6.24
C TYR A 96 -2.81 -11.83 5.21
N SER A 97 -3.19 -10.92 4.32
CA SER A 97 -4.12 -11.26 3.24
C SER A 97 -3.59 -12.35 2.31
N PHE A 98 -2.27 -12.43 2.12
CA PHE A 98 -1.62 -13.49 1.34
C PHE A 98 -1.36 -14.77 2.16
N THR A 99 -0.92 -14.64 3.41
CA THR A 99 -0.51 -15.80 4.22
C THR A 99 -1.68 -16.52 4.90
N GLU A 100 -2.74 -15.80 5.22
CA GLU A 100 -3.90 -16.33 5.95
C GLU A 100 -5.19 -16.27 5.11
N GLY A 101 -5.41 -15.14 4.40
CA GLY A 101 -6.67 -14.83 3.76
C GLY A 101 -6.77 -15.21 2.29
N PHE A 102 -5.73 -15.75 1.67
CA PHE A 102 -5.72 -15.98 0.22
C PHE A 102 -6.70 -17.08 -0.20
N TYR A 103 -7.71 -16.65 -0.97
CA TYR A 103 -8.63 -17.53 -1.68
C TYR A 103 -9.16 -16.80 -2.92
N TYR A 104 -8.64 -17.12 -4.11
CA TYR A 104 -8.74 -16.38 -5.37
C TYR A 104 -8.17 -14.96 -5.33
N LYS A 105 -8.38 -14.22 -4.25
CA LYS A 105 -7.86 -12.88 -3.97
C LYS A 105 -7.19 -12.86 -2.59
N PRO A 106 -6.25 -11.95 -2.34
CA PRO A 106 -5.71 -11.71 -1.01
C PRO A 106 -6.75 -10.94 -0.17
N ARG A 107 -7.37 -11.59 0.81
CA ARG A 107 -8.50 -11.04 1.56
C ARG A 107 -8.11 -10.73 3.00
N ILE A 108 -8.68 -9.66 3.52
CA ILE A 108 -8.63 -9.29 4.94
C ILE A 108 -10.03 -9.37 5.54
N ASP A 109 -10.14 -9.17 6.84
CA ASP A 109 -11.41 -9.04 7.55
C ASP A 109 -11.40 -7.87 8.54
N LYS A 110 -12.55 -7.58 9.13
CA LYS A 110 -12.71 -6.49 10.10
C LYS A 110 -11.80 -6.64 11.33
N GLN A 111 -11.45 -7.86 11.71
CA GLN A 111 -10.51 -8.12 12.81
C GLN A 111 -9.10 -7.57 12.52
N LEU A 112 -8.58 -7.77 11.31
CA LEU A 112 -7.29 -7.20 10.91
C LEU A 112 -7.35 -5.67 10.84
N ILE A 113 -8.46 -5.11 10.35
CA ILE A 113 -8.66 -3.66 10.31
C ILE A 113 -8.64 -3.09 11.73
N GLU A 114 -9.39 -3.65 12.67
CA GLU A 114 -9.38 -3.23 14.08
C GLU A 114 -7.98 -3.26 14.70
N GLN A 115 -7.17 -4.25 14.34
CA GLN A 115 -5.84 -4.45 14.90
C GLN A 115 -4.79 -3.49 14.31
N TYR A 116 -4.93 -3.09 13.04
CA TYR A 116 -3.90 -2.37 12.29
C TYR A 116 -4.37 -1.06 11.62
N HIS A 117 -5.47 -0.45 12.10
CA HIS A 117 -6.01 0.79 11.50
C HIS A 117 -5.20 2.05 11.82
N GLU A 118 -4.39 2.04 12.87
CA GLU A 118 -3.63 3.20 13.29
C GLU A 118 -2.73 3.76 12.17
N GLY A 119 -2.78 5.08 11.99
CA GLY A 119 -2.03 5.76 10.94
C GLY A 119 -2.56 5.56 9.53
N LEU A 120 -3.79 5.03 9.37
CA LEU A 120 -4.44 4.84 8.08
C LEU A 120 -5.63 5.79 7.89
N ILE A 121 -5.85 6.18 6.64
CA ILE A 121 -7.07 6.79 6.13
C ILE A 121 -7.83 5.71 5.37
N CYS A 122 -9.15 5.67 5.55
CA CYS A 122 -10.04 4.70 4.92
C CYS A 122 -11.06 5.40 4.02
N CYS A 123 -11.23 4.89 2.78
CA CYS A 123 -12.27 5.38 1.86
C CYS A 123 -13.13 4.20 1.37
N SER A 124 -14.42 4.47 1.10
CA SER A 124 -15.44 3.43 0.85
C SER A 124 -15.34 2.72 -0.49
N ALA A 125 -14.37 3.06 -1.32
CA ALA A 125 -14.08 2.50 -2.64
C ALA A 125 -15.19 2.71 -3.70
N CYS A 126 -15.16 1.89 -4.76
CA CYS A 126 -16.06 1.94 -5.92
C CYS A 126 -17.38 1.18 -5.65
N LEU A 127 -18.15 0.89 -6.70
CA LEU A 127 -19.37 0.05 -6.60
C LEU A 127 -19.12 -1.32 -5.97
N GLY A 128 -17.87 -1.82 -5.99
CA GLY A 128 -17.47 -3.06 -5.32
C GLY A 128 -17.25 -2.95 -3.81
N GLY A 129 -17.39 -1.77 -3.22
CA GLY A 129 -17.23 -1.56 -1.77
C GLY A 129 -18.45 -2.03 -0.95
N GLU A 130 -18.25 -2.34 0.34
CA GLU A 130 -19.28 -2.87 1.24
C GLU A 130 -20.50 -1.93 1.35
N VAL A 131 -20.29 -0.62 1.48
CA VAL A 131 -21.38 0.39 1.53
C VAL A 131 -22.12 0.46 0.19
N PRO A 132 -21.48 0.64 -0.98
CA PRO A 132 -22.16 0.61 -2.26
C PRO A 132 -22.89 -0.71 -2.53
N GLN A 133 -22.32 -1.86 -2.18
CA GLN A 133 -22.97 -3.17 -2.35
C GLN A 133 -24.25 -3.29 -1.53
N ALA A 134 -24.26 -2.89 -0.26
CA ALA A 134 -25.46 -2.86 0.57
C ALA A 134 -26.55 -1.97 -0.05
N ILE A 135 -26.19 -0.78 -0.56
CA ILE A 135 -27.11 0.13 -1.25
C ILE A 135 -27.69 -0.51 -2.52
N MET A 136 -26.86 -1.18 -3.34
CA MET A 136 -27.30 -1.82 -4.57
C MET A 136 -28.26 -2.99 -4.30
N HIS A 137 -28.10 -3.68 -3.17
CA HIS A 137 -29.02 -4.73 -2.71
C HIS A 137 -30.26 -4.18 -1.98
N ASN A 138 -30.44 -2.84 -1.92
CA ASN A 138 -31.51 -2.15 -1.19
C ASN A 138 -31.50 -2.41 0.35
N ASP A 139 -30.36 -2.79 0.91
CA ASP A 139 -30.16 -2.95 2.34
C ASP A 139 -29.53 -1.68 2.94
N ILE A 140 -30.38 -0.65 3.10
CA ILE A 140 -29.92 0.65 3.64
C ILE A 140 -29.55 0.52 5.12
N GLU A 141 -30.19 -0.37 5.88
CA GLU A 141 -29.84 -0.60 7.28
C GLU A 141 -28.44 -1.19 7.40
N GLU A 142 -28.04 -2.10 6.50
CA GLU A 142 -26.68 -2.62 6.45
C GLU A 142 -25.70 -1.52 6.04
N ALA A 143 -25.99 -0.73 5.00
CA ALA A 143 -25.15 0.40 4.62
C ALA A 143 -24.90 1.36 5.78
N GLU A 144 -25.92 1.65 6.58
CA GLU A 144 -25.81 2.48 7.78
C GLU A 144 -24.89 1.84 8.85
N ARG A 145 -25.06 0.52 9.11
CA ARG A 145 -24.22 -0.21 10.07
C ARG A 145 -22.75 -0.20 9.66
N VAL A 146 -22.50 -0.40 8.38
CA VAL A 146 -21.13 -0.40 7.82
C VAL A 146 -20.50 0.98 7.94
N VAL A 147 -21.21 2.06 7.56
CA VAL A 147 -20.70 3.44 7.71
C VAL A 147 -20.37 3.75 9.17
N GLN A 148 -21.27 3.39 10.10
CA GLN A 148 -21.05 3.62 11.54
C GLN A 148 -19.85 2.82 12.05
N TRP A 149 -19.67 1.57 11.60
CA TRP A 149 -18.56 0.74 12.01
C TRP A 149 -17.22 1.38 11.57
N PHE A 150 -17.08 1.73 10.27
CA PHE A 150 -15.87 2.38 9.78
C PHE A 150 -15.61 3.72 10.44
N LYS A 151 -16.65 4.53 10.66
CA LYS A 151 -16.53 5.80 11.39
C LYS A 151 -16.05 5.61 12.82
N ASN A 152 -16.51 4.57 13.52
CA ASN A 152 -16.06 4.28 14.88
C ASN A 152 -14.58 3.87 14.93
N ILE A 153 -14.07 3.18 13.91
CA ILE A 153 -12.66 2.74 13.83
C ILE A 153 -11.75 3.88 13.39
N PHE A 154 -12.10 4.59 12.32
CA PHE A 154 -11.22 5.59 11.70
C PHE A 154 -11.52 7.03 12.09
N GLY A 155 -12.67 7.31 12.74
CA GLY A 155 -13.05 8.67 13.14
C GLY A 155 -13.09 9.64 11.97
N GLU A 156 -12.28 10.69 12.05
CA GLU A 156 -12.16 11.74 11.02
C GLU A 156 -11.28 11.32 9.83
N ASP A 157 -10.72 10.12 9.86
CA ASP A 157 -9.94 9.54 8.77
C ASP A 157 -10.75 8.54 7.92
N TYR A 158 -12.08 8.49 8.12
CA TYR A 158 -13.02 7.76 7.26
C TYR A 158 -13.71 8.70 6.27
N TYR A 159 -13.71 8.32 4.99
CA TYR A 159 -14.32 9.07 3.90
C TYR A 159 -15.20 8.17 3.04
N LEU A 160 -16.34 8.71 2.60
CA LEU A 160 -17.18 8.11 1.57
C LEU A 160 -16.71 8.56 0.18
N GLU A 161 -16.89 7.73 -0.84
CA GLU A 161 -16.49 8.05 -2.20
C GLU A 161 -17.69 8.19 -3.13
N LEU A 162 -17.66 9.25 -3.94
CA LEU A 162 -18.56 9.46 -5.07
C LEU A 162 -17.77 9.18 -6.37
N GLN A 163 -18.35 8.39 -7.25
CA GLN A 163 -17.77 8.10 -8.56
C GLN A 163 -18.82 8.29 -9.64
N LEU A 164 -18.43 8.80 -10.82
CA LEU A 164 -19.29 8.97 -11.98
C LEU A 164 -18.50 8.65 -13.25
N HIS A 165 -18.98 7.67 -14.01
CA HIS A 165 -18.37 7.23 -15.27
C HIS A 165 -19.38 7.24 -16.43
N PRO A 166 -19.89 8.42 -16.86
CA PRO A 166 -20.81 8.52 -17.97
C PRO A 166 -20.11 8.18 -19.29
N SER A 167 -20.46 7.06 -19.91
CA SER A 167 -19.83 6.62 -21.15
C SER A 167 -20.54 7.16 -22.40
N GLY A 168 -21.80 7.52 -22.28
CA GLY A 168 -22.68 7.87 -23.39
C GLY A 168 -23.14 6.65 -24.19
N ASP A 169 -22.79 5.43 -23.76
CA ASP A 169 -23.28 4.16 -24.29
C ASP A 169 -24.35 3.63 -23.34
N PRO A 170 -25.64 3.56 -23.79
CA PRO A 170 -26.73 3.19 -22.90
C PRO A 170 -26.56 1.82 -22.20
N GLN A 171 -25.87 0.85 -22.82
CA GLN A 171 -25.66 -0.47 -22.23
C GLN A 171 -24.62 -0.38 -21.11
N LYS A 172 -23.51 0.32 -21.31
CA LYS A 172 -22.48 0.52 -20.29
C LYS A 172 -22.99 1.41 -19.15
N ASP A 173 -23.75 2.46 -19.50
CA ASP A 173 -24.30 3.39 -18.52
C ASP A 173 -25.34 2.70 -17.62
N ALA A 174 -26.15 1.78 -18.12
CA ALA A 174 -27.10 1.01 -17.32
C ALA A 174 -26.42 0.15 -16.24
N ASP A 175 -25.27 -0.45 -16.58
CA ASP A 175 -24.56 -1.36 -15.67
C ASP A 175 -23.71 -0.59 -14.61
N VAL A 176 -23.19 0.59 -14.95
CA VAL A 176 -22.25 1.32 -14.08
C VAL A 176 -22.79 2.70 -13.70
N TYR A 177 -22.99 3.59 -14.65
CA TYR A 177 -23.30 5.00 -14.37
C TYR A 177 -24.64 5.20 -13.64
N GLU A 178 -25.70 4.47 -14.04
CA GLU A 178 -26.99 4.54 -13.36
C GLU A 178 -26.91 4.02 -11.91
N ASN A 179 -26.13 2.95 -11.68
CA ASN A 179 -25.85 2.46 -10.34
C ASN A 179 -25.06 3.47 -9.52
N GLN A 180 -24.06 4.13 -10.11
CA GLN A 180 -23.30 5.19 -9.44
C GLN A 180 -24.20 6.37 -9.04
N LEU A 181 -25.09 6.81 -9.90
CA LEU A 181 -26.08 7.87 -9.57
C LEU A 181 -26.94 7.50 -8.36
N ARG A 182 -27.45 6.23 -8.35
CA ARG A 182 -28.26 5.73 -7.24
C ARG A 182 -27.48 5.63 -5.94
N VAL A 183 -26.26 5.09 -6.00
CA VAL A 183 -25.37 4.91 -4.86
C VAL A 183 -24.94 6.26 -4.31
N ASN A 184 -24.49 7.19 -5.17
CA ASN A 184 -24.05 8.52 -4.76
C ASN A 184 -25.14 9.28 -3.99
N LYS A 185 -26.40 9.18 -4.44
CA LYS A 185 -27.52 9.82 -3.73
C LYS A 185 -27.62 9.32 -2.28
N VAL A 186 -27.57 8.02 -2.06
CA VAL A 186 -27.65 7.43 -0.71
C VAL A 186 -26.38 7.73 0.10
N ILE A 187 -25.20 7.70 -0.53
CA ILE A 187 -23.93 8.08 0.13
C ILE A 187 -24.02 9.50 0.67
N LEU A 188 -24.55 10.46 -0.07
CA LEU A 188 -24.73 11.84 0.38
C LEU A 188 -25.69 11.95 1.58
N GLU A 189 -26.78 11.16 1.58
CA GLU A 189 -27.71 11.09 2.70
C GLU A 189 -27.02 10.51 3.96
N LEU A 190 -26.23 9.43 3.80
CA LEU A 190 -25.44 8.83 4.88
C LEU A 190 -24.33 9.75 5.37
N ALA A 191 -23.63 10.44 4.49
CA ALA A 191 -22.61 11.42 4.82
C ALA A 191 -23.17 12.52 5.72
N ALA A 192 -24.31 13.09 5.33
CA ALA A 192 -25.00 14.11 6.11
C ALA A 192 -25.51 13.58 7.46
N LYS A 193 -26.12 12.38 7.48
CA LYS A 193 -26.70 11.75 8.66
C LYS A 193 -25.66 11.45 9.74
N TYR A 194 -24.50 10.93 9.32
CA TYR A 194 -23.44 10.47 10.23
C TYR A 194 -22.28 11.45 10.37
N GLY A 195 -22.30 12.58 9.67
CA GLY A 195 -21.23 13.57 9.69
C GLY A 195 -19.91 12.98 9.17
N VAL A 196 -19.97 12.19 8.10
CA VAL A 196 -18.80 11.63 7.41
C VAL A 196 -18.51 12.50 6.19
N LYS A 197 -17.25 12.89 6.00
CA LYS A 197 -16.81 13.61 4.81
C LYS A 197 -16.80 12.68 3.61
N TYR A 198 -16.85 13.25 2.40
CA TYR A 198 -16.81 12.49 1.17
C TYR A 198 -15.89 13.12 0.14
N ILE A 199 -15.40 12.31 -0.76
CA ILE A 199 -14.51 12.68 -1.87
C ILE A 199 -15.12 12.29 -3.21
N CYS A 200 -14.62 12.90 -4.28
CA CYS A 200 -14.81 12.41 -5.64
C CYS A 200 -13.56 11.68 -6.11
N SER A 201 -13.70 10.46 -6.62
CA SER A 201 -12.62 9.69 -7.20
C SER A 201 -13.00 9.17 -8.59
N ASN A 202 -12.01 8.74 -9.38
CA ASN A 202 -12.24 8.29 -10.75
C ASN A 202 -11.79 6.86 -11.01
N ASP A 203 -11.41 6.12 -9.99
CA ASP A 203 -11.01 4.69 -10.09
C ASP A 203 -10.07 4.43 -11.29
N VAL A 204 -8.94 5.15 -11.31
CA VAL A 204 -8.07 5.24 -12.49
C VAL A 204 -7.40 3.90 -12.79
N HIS A 205 -7.71 3.32 -13.95
CA HIS A 205 -7.13 2.07 -14.44
C HIS A 205 -6.11 2.28 -15.57
N PHE A 206 -6.22 3.38 -16.32
CA PHE A 206 -5.30 3.76 -17.40
C PHE A 206 -5.06 5.27 -17.38
N ILE A 207 -4.10 5.77 -18.20
CA ILE A 207 -3.60 7.14 -18.05
C ILE A 207 -4.36 8.12 -18.92
N LEU A 208 -4.54 7.79 -20.20
CA LEU A 208 -5.14 8.66 -21.20
C LEU A 208 -6.44 8.05 -21.71
N ALA A 209 -7.40 8.87 -22.13
CA ALA A 209 -8.68 8.39 -22.67
C ALA A 209 -8.50 7.44 -23.87
N GLU A 210 -7.48 7.67 -24.70
CA GLU A 210 -7.13 6.81 -25.84
C GLU A 210 -6.58 5.43 -25.43
N ASP A 211 -6.12 5.24 -24.18
CA ASP A 211 -5.66 3.94 -23.67
C ASP A 211 -6.81 2.96 -23.40
N ALA A 212 -8.06 3.43 -23.41
CA ALA A 212 -9.25 2.65 -23.09
C ALA A 212 -9.39 1.38 -23.94
N VAL A 213 -9.08 1.47 -25.24
CA VAL A 213 -9.15 0.31 -26.14
C VAL A 213 -8.10 -0.74 -25.80
N ALA A 214 -6.88 -0.33 -25.48
CA ALA A 214 -5.81 -1.24 -25.05
C ALA A 214 -6.16 -1.89 -23.70
N HIS A 215 -6.74 -1.11 -22.78
CA HIS A 215 -7.24 -1.61 -21.50
C HIS A 215 -8.37 -2.64 -21.67
N ASP A 216 -9.31 -2.42 -22.58
CA ASP A 216 -10.38 -3.36 -22.86
C ASP A 216 -9.87 -4.74 -23.36
N HIS A 217 -8.80 -4.74 -24.18
CA HIS A 217 -8.11 -5.98 -24.56
C HIS A 217 -7.44 -6.67 -23.35
N LEU A 218 -6.88 -5.89 -22.44
CA LEU A 218 -6.28 -6.41 -21.21
C LEU A 218 -7.34 -7.12 -20.33
N ILE A 219 -8.53 -6.54 -20.22
CA ILE A 219 -9.65 -7.14 -19.48
C ILE A 219 -10.13 -8.44 -20.14
N CYS A 220 -10.17 -8.50 -21.47
CA CYS A 220 -10.46 -9.75 -22.18
C CYS A 220 -9.43 -10.83 -21.87
N LEU A 221 -8.15 -10.48 -21.84
CA LEU A 221 -7.09 -11.42 -21.47
C LEU A 221 -7.25 -11.91 -20.02
N ASN A 222 -7.56 -11.00 -19.08
CA ASN A 222 -7.78 -11.35 -17.67
C ASN A 222 -8.95 -12.32 -17.48
N THR A 223 -10.06 -12.06 -18.17
CA THR A 223 -11.30 -12.84 -18.00
C THR A 223 -11.40 -14.07 -18.90
N GLY A 224 -10.45 -14.24 -19.83
CA GLY A 224 -10.46 -15.32 -20.83
C GLY A 224 -11.67 -15.21 -21.77
N ARG A 225 -12.10 -14.00 -22.11
CA ARG A 225 -13.24 -13.71 -22.98
C ARG A 225 -12.80 -13.03 -24.25
N ASP A 226 -13.52 -13.25 -25.35
CA ASP A 226 -13.30 -12.57 -26.61
C ASP A 226 -13.95 -11.19 -26.62
N LEU A 227 -13.44 -10.27 -27.46
CA LEU A 227 -13.95 -8.89 -27.55
C LEU A 227 -15.41 -8.79 -27.98
N ASP A 228 -15.91 -9.73 -28.76
CA ASP A 228 -17.26 -9.81 -29.27
C ASP A 228 -18.24 -10.56 -28.33
N ASP A 229 -17.74 -11.16 -27.23
CA ASP A 229 -18.60 -11.79 -26.23
C ASP A 229 -19.53 -10.74 -25.59
N PRO A 230 -20.86 -10.85 -25.75
CA PRO A 230 -21.82 -9.89 -25.21
C PRO A 230 -21.86 -9.89 -23.67
N ASN A 231 -21.45 -10.98 -23.03
CA ASN A 231 -21.52 -11.17 -21.58
C ASN A 231 -20.18 -10.93 -20.87
N ARG A 232 -19.19 -10.39 -21.56
CA ARG A 232 -17.89 -10.08 -20.93
C ARG A 232 -17.95 -8.85 -20.04
N MET A 233 -17.07 -8.77 -19.07
CA MET A 233 -16.83 -7.56 -18.30
C MET A 233 -16.37 -6.42 -19.21
N ARG A 234 -16.91 -5.24 -19.01
CA ARG A 234 -16.54 -4.00 -19.71
C ARG A 234 -16.45 -2.87 -18.73
N TYR A 235 -15.40 -2.06 -18.89
CA TYR A 235 -15.31 -0.74 -18.28
C TYR A 235 -16.05 0.31 -19.12
N THR A 236 -16.27 1.48 -18.55
CA THR A 236 -17.00 2.56 -19.23
C THR A 236 -16.11 3.36 -20.19
N PHE A 237 -14.79 3.15 -20.16
CA PHE A 237 -13.77 3.95 -20.85
C PHE A 237 -13.56 5.34 -20.22
N GLN A 238 -14.10 5.54 -19.01
CA GLN A 238 -13.98 6.79 -18.26
C GLN A 238 -12.96 6.71 -17.13
N GLU A 239 -12.35 5.53 -16.89
CA GLU A 239 -11.43 5.24 -15.78
C GLU A 239 -9.99 5.68 -16.10
N TYR A 240 -9.82 6.81 -16.81
CA TYR A 240 -8.53 7.44 -17.08
C TYR A 240 -8.19 8.54 -16.08
N LEU A 241 -6.93 8.97 -16.02
CA LEU A 241 -6.50 10.08 -15.17
C LEU A 241 -7.03 11.41 -15.74
N LYS A 242 -8.20 11.81 -15.25
CA LYS A 242 -8.85 13.08 -15.59
C LYS A 242 -8.12 14.27 -15.00
N SER A 243 -8.22 15.43 -15.67
CA SER A 243 -7.75 16.69 -15.11
C SER A 243 -8.64 17.18 -13.96
N PRO A 244 -8.15 18.10 -13.11
CA PRO A 244 -8.98 18.72 -12.08
C PRO A 244 -10.24 19.39 -12.66
N GLU A 245 -10.15 19.99 -13.86
CA GLU A 245 -11.27 20.63 -14.54
C GLU A 245 -12.29 19.61 -15.05
N GLU A 246 -11.84 18.46 -15.56
CA GLU A 246 -12.71 17.35 -15.96
C GLU A 246 -13.45 16.78 -14.76
N MET A 247 -12.75 16.60 -13.63
CA MET A 247 -13.39 16.15 -12.40
C MET A 247 -14.39 17.17 -11.85
N ALA A 248 -14.06 18.46 -11.88
CA ALA A 248 -14.99 19.52 -11.48
C ALA A 248 -16.25 19.59 -12.37
N ALA A 249 -16.09 19.30 -13.65
CA ALA A 249 -17.23 19.25 -14.59
C ALA A 249 -18.14 18.03 -14.35
N LEU A 250 -17.59 16.92 -13.83
CA LEU A 250 -18.39 15.73 -13.45
C LEU A 250 -19.17 15.93 -12.15
N PHE A 251 -18.63 16.73 -11.23
CA PHE A 251 -19.21 16.95 -9.90
C PHE A 251 -19.47 18.44 -9.62
N PRO A 252 -20.26 19.14 -10.49
CA PRO A 252 -20.45 20.59 -10.37
C PRO A 252 -21.16 20.99 -9.09
N ASP A 253 -21.99 20.12 -8.52
CA ASP A 253 -22.77 20.37 -7.30
C ASP A 253 -22.01 19.97 -6.01
N HIS A 254 -20.77 19.42 -6.14
CA HIS A 254 -20.00 18.88 -5.02
C HIS A 254 -18.54 19.38 -4.99
N PRO A 255 -18.28 20.70 -5.06
CA PRO A 255 -16.92 21.23 -5.04
C PRO A 255 -16.19 20.90 -3.72
N GLU A 256 -16.92 20.72 -2.61
CA GLU A 256 -16.38 20.29 -1.33
C GLU A 256 -15.78 18.89 -1.39
N ALA A 257 -16.34 17.96 -2.18
CA ALA A 257 -15.79 16.62 -2.35
C ALA A 257 -14.42 16.63 -3.03
N LEU A 258 -14.22 17.55 -3.98
CA LEU A 258 -12.92 17.78 -4.62
C LEU A 258 -11.93 18.42 -3.63
N ALA A 259 -12.38 19.40 -2.85
CA ALA A 259 -11.56 20.04 -1.81
C ALA A 259 -11.12 19.02 -0.73
N THR A 260 -11.98 18.06 -0.38
CA THR A 260 -11.67 17.01 0.60
C THR A 260 -10.53 16.11 0.14
N THR A 261 -10.31 15.93 -1.17
CA THR A 261 -9.13 15.19 -1.67
C THR A 261 -7.81 15.87 -1.30
N LEU A 262 -7.79 17.21 -1.29
CA LEU A 262 -6.63 17.99 -0.85
C LEU A 262 -6.43 17.87 0.66
N GLU A 263 -7.52 17.84 1.44
CA GLU A 263 -7.44 17.57 2.88
C GLU A 263 -6.77 16.23 3.17
N ILE A 264 -7.14 15.17 2.44
CA ILE A 264 -6.49 13.86 2.56
C ILE A 264 -5.00 13.95 2.23
N ALA A 265 -4.66 14.65 1.14
CA ALA A 265 -3.28 14.85 0.76
C ALA A 265 -2.47 15.60 1.83
N ASP A 266 -3.08 16.60 2.48
CA ASP A 266 -2.45 17.39 3.55
C ASP A 266 -2.31 16.57 4.85
N LYS A 267 -3.25 15.68 5.16
CA LYS A 267 -3.16 14.75 6.31
C LYS A 267 -2.04 13.72 6.18
N CYS A 268 -1.66 13.35 4.97
CA CYS A 268 -0.56 12.42 4.75
C CYS A 268 0.78 13.11 5.02
N GLU A 269 1.61 12.51 5.85
CA GLU A 269 2.94 13.01 6.17
C GLU A 269 3.94 12.66 5.06
N ASP A 270 5.01 13.46 4.96
CA ASP A 270 6.17 13.08 4.15
C ASP A 270 7.09 12.16 4.96
N TYR A 271 7.24 10.93 4.55
CA TYR A 271 8.13 9.96 5.20
C TYR A 271 9.00 9.22 4.20
N LYS A 272 10.14 8.72 4.68
CA LYS A 272 11.10 8.00 3.84
C LYS A 272 10.91 6.49 3.99
N LEU A 273 10.87 5.78 2.86
CA LEU A 273 10.88 4.32 2.82
C LEU A 273 12.29 3.71 2.82
N THR A 274 13.31 4.54 2.62
CA THR A 274 14.71 4.12 2.64
C THR A 274 15.36 4.47 3.96
N HIS A 275 16.14 3.55 4.47
CA HIS A 275 17.03 3.73 5.62
C HIS A 275 18.46 3.31 5.24
N ALA A 276 19.41 3.61 6.10
CA ALA A 276 20.78 3.09 5.94
C ALA A 276 20.75 1.54 5.88
N PRO A 277 21.66 0.92 5.11
CA PRO A 277 21.74 -0.52 5.06
C PRO A 277 21.83 -1.12 6.47
N LEU A 278 20.93 -2.04 6.77
CA LEU A 278 20.96 -2.81 8.01
C LEU A 278 21.86 -4.01 7.80
N MET A 279 22.97 -4.04 8.53
CA MET A 279 23.80 -5.24 8.58
C MET A 279 23.09 -6.31 9.43
N PRO A 280 22.92 -7.52 8.91
CA PRO A 280 22.37 -8.61 9.70
C PRO A 280 23.21 -8.86 10.94
N ASN A 281 22.59 -8.93 12.11
CA ASN A 281 23.26 -9.40 13.31
C ASN A 281 23.22 -10.94 13.31
N PHE A 282 24.38 -11.54 13.13
CA PHE A 282 24.54 -13.01 13.07
C PHE A 282 25.59 -13.44 14.11
N PRO A 283 25.27 -13.36 15.42
CA PRO A 283 26.22 -13.72 16.46
C PRO A 283 26.59 -15.20 16.36
N PRO A 284 27.88 -15.54 16.56
CA PRO A 284 28.24 -16.95 16.68
C PRO A 284 27.58 -17.57 17.91
N PRO A 285 27.31 -18.91 17.92
CA PRO A 285 26.92 -19.60 19.12
C PRO A 285 27.91 -19.37 20.24
N GLU A 286 27.45 -19.36 21.50
CA GLU A 286 28.31 -19.09 22.67
C GLU A 286 29.49 -20.08 22.81
N ASP A 287 29.27 -21.32 22.36
CA ASP A 287 30.26 -22.39 22.37
C ASP A 287 31.12 -22.48 21.09
N PHE A 288 30.94 -21.57 20.16
CA PHE A 288 31.72 -21.59 18.91
C PHE A 288 33.20 -21.28 19.18
N PRO A 289 34.13 -22.17 18.81
CA PRO A 289 35.55 -22.01 19.07
C PRO A 289 36.15 -21.00 18.09
N ILE A 290 36.46 -19.78 18.58
CA ILE A 290 37.13 -18.75 17.77
C ILE A 290 38.62 -18.78 18.04
N ALA A 291 39.43 -19.01 17.02
CA ALA A 291 40.88 -18.93 17.12
C ALA A 291 41.33 -17.46 17.33
N LEU A 292 42.02 -17.19 18.43
CA LEU A 292 42.43 -15.82 18.77
C LEU A 292 43.26 -15.13 17.68
N GLY A 293 44.11 -15.87 16.96
CA GLY A 293 44.92 -15.34 15.88
C GLY A 293 44.06 -14.83 14.72
N GLU A 294 43.07 -15.60 14.33
CA GLU A 294 42.14 -15.23 13.26
C GLU A 294 41.23 -14.06 13.65
N LEU A 295 40.75 -14.08 14.89
CA LEU A 295 39.97 -12.97 15.44
C LEU A 295 40.78 -11.66 15.44
N ARG A 296 42.03 -11.71 15.90
CA ARG A 296 42.90 -10.55 15.88
C ARG A 296 43.12 -10.05 14.46
N GLU A 297 43.50 -10.89 13.52
CA GLU A 297 43.73 -10.52 12.13
C GLU A 297 42.52 -9.78 11.53
N SER A 298 41.31 -10.23 11.84
CA SER A 298 40.09 -9.55 11.40
C SER A 298 39.83 -8.24 12.14
N PHE A 299 40.05 -8.21 13.46
CA PHE A 299 39.72 -7.09 14.34
C PHE A 299 40.62 -5.88 14.12
N VAL A 300 41.93 -6.09 13.92
CA VAL A 300 42.90 -5.00 13.81
C VAL A 300 42.88 -4.24 12.50
N LYS A 301 42.23 -4.74 11.45
CA LYS A 301 42.23 -4.18 10.09
C LYS A 301 41.88 -2.70 9.95
N LYS A 302 41.23 -2.12 10.94
CA LYS A 302 40.76 -0.72 10.92
C LYS A 302 41.13 0.05 12.19
N ILE A 303 42.09 -0.45 12.96
CA ILE A 303 42.60 0.22 14.17
C ILE A 303 43.92 0.89 13.80
N GLU A 304 43.98 2.22 13.95
CA GLU A 304 45.18 3.02 13.63
C GLU A 304 46.00 3.38 14.89
N ASP A 305 45.39 3.17 16.07
CA ASP A 305 46.06 3.45 17.37
C ASP A 305 47.11 2.41 17.69
N GLU A 306 48.38 2.76 17.61
CA GLU A 306 49.54 1.89 17.85
C GLU A 306 49.56 1.34 19.30
N GLU A 307 49.16 2.15 20.29
CA GLU A 307 49.10 1.69 21.71
C GLU A 307 48.02 0.64 21.88
N MET A 308 46.86 0.85 21.28
CA MET A 308 45.76 -0.14 21.29
C MET A 308 46.17 -1.42 20.56
N LEU A 309 46.81 -1.30 19.40
CA LEU A 309 47.32 -2.46 18.64
C LEU A 309 48.28 -3.31 19.47
N ALA A 310 49.19 -2.63 20.24
CA ALA A 310 50.13 -3.32 21.13
C ALA A 310 49.39 -4.07 22.27
N LYS A 311 48.35 -3.47 22.89
CA LYS A 311 47.53 -4.08 23.92
C LYS A 311 46.73 -5.29 23.38
N ILE A 312 46.11 -5.15 22.20
CA ILE A 312 45.45 -6.24 21.50
C ILE A 312 46.42 -7.40 21.21
N GLY A 313 47.63 -7.05 20.77
CA GLY A 313 48.70 -8.01 20.51
C GLY A 313 49.15 -8.81 21.78
N ALA A 314 49.04 -8.23 22.94
CA ALA A 314 49.45 -8.84 24.22
C ALA A 314 48.37 -9.79 24.81
N CYS A 315 47.11 -9.68 24.42
CA CYS A 315 46.06 -10.60 24.95
C CYS A 315 46.37 -12.07 24.61
N ALA A 316 46.34 -12.98 25.55
CA ALA A 316 46.63 -14.40 25.33
C ALA A 316 45.37 -15.21 24.98
N THR A 317 44.18 -14.67 25.30
CA THR A 317 42.88 -15.35 25.12
C THR A 317 41.81 -14.41 24.54
N VAL A 318 40.73 -15.02 24.01
CA VAL A 318 39.56 -14.23 23.52
C VAL A 318 38.89 -13.44 24.66
N PRO A 319 38.66 -14.01 25.86
CA PRO A 319 38.11 -13.25 26.99
C PRO A 319 38.96 -12.07 27.42
N GLU A 320 40.31 -12.14 27.39
CA GLU A 320 41.17 -10.97 27.67
C GLU A 320 41.00 -9.88 26.64
N LEU A 321 40.79 -10.24 25.36
CA LEU A 321 40.53 -9.26 24.29
C LEU A 321 39.15 -8.63 24.49
N GLU A 322 38.14 -9.38 24.90
CA GLU A 322 36.81 -8.88 25.23
C GLU A 322 36.86 -7.87 26.40
N GLU A 323 37.56 -8.24 27.47
CA GLU A 323 37.73 -7.39 28.65
C GLU A 323 38.46 -6.08 28.29
N LEU A 324 39.50 -6.17 27.46
CA LEU A 324 40.25 -5.00 27.01
C LEU A 324 39.37 -3.95 26.30
N VAL A 325 38.38 -4.40 25.52
CA VAL A 325 37.52 -3.49 24.71
C VAL A 325 36.16 -3.20 25.36
N ALA A 326 35.81 -3.84 26.46
CA ALA A 326 34.49 -3.73 27.10
C ALA A 326 34.10 -2.29 27.49
N GLY A 327 35.10 -1.42 27.78
CA GLY A 327 34.86 -0.02 28.10
C GLY A 327 34.70 0.91 26.88
N ASP A 328 34.95 0.42 25.67
CA ASP A 328 34.85 1.18 24.43
C ASP A 328 33.80 0.56 23.52
N LYS A 329 32.67 1.28 23.33
CA LYS A 329 31.55 0.79 22.55
C LYS A 329 31.92 0.53 21.08
N GLU A 330 32.74 1.41 20.49
CA GLU A 330 33.11 1.25 19.08
C GLU A 330 34.01 0.03 18.88
N LEU A 331 34.97 -0.18 19.76
CA LEU A 331 35.85 -1.36 19.73
C LEU A 331 35.08 -2.65 20.04
N SER A 332 34.13 -2.61 20.98
CA SER A 332 33.25 -3.74 21.28
C SER A 332 32.38 -4.14 20.09
N ASP A 333 31.77 -3.17 19.41
CA ASP A 333 30.96 -3.44 18.21
C ASP A 333 31.83 -4.00 17.07
N ARG A 334 33.03 -3.49 16.88
CA ARG A 334 34.01 -4.01 15.90
C ARG A 334 34.46 -5.44 16.22
N LEU A 335 34.69 -5.77 17.50
CA LEU A 335 35.06 -7.10 17.93
C LEU A 335 33.92 -8.09 17.64
N MET A 336 32.66 -7.70 17.89
CA MET A 336 31.49 -8.50 17.55
C MET A 336 31.43 -8.79 16.05
N VAL A 337 31.65 -7.80 15.19
CA VAL A 337 31.70 -7.99 13.73
C VAL A 337 32.84 -8.93 13.34
N ALA A 338 34.01 -8.84 13.96
CA ALA A 338 35.11 -9.76 13.69
C ALA A 338 34.78 -11.20 14.09
N LYS A 339 34.11 -11.41 15.22
CA LYS A 339 33.61 -12.76 15.64
C LYS A 339 32.59 -13.33 14.64
N GLN A 340 31.64 -12.51 14.18
CA GLN A 340 30.68 -12.92 13.16
C GLN A 340 31.39 -13.32 11.86
N TYR A 341 32.41 -12.57 11.46
CA TYR A 341 33.20 -12.90 10.28
C TYR A 341 33.91 -14.25 10.41
N CYS A 342 34.56 -14.53 11.55
CA CYS A 342 35.20 -15.82 11.81
C CYS A 342 34.19 -16.99 11.74
N TYR A 343 32.99 -16.78 12.31
CA TYR A 343 31.93 -17.79 12.27
C TYR A 343 31.40 -18.03 10.83
N LEU A 344 31.08 -16.96 10.10
CA LEU A 344 30.63 -17.05 8.71
C LEU A 344 31.66 -17.72 7.81
N LYS A 345 32.95 -17.40 8.03
CA LYS A 345 34.06 -18.02 7.31
C LYS A 345 34.12 -19.54 7.57
N ASP A 346 33.99 -19.97 8.82
CA ASP A 346 33.95 -21.39 9.18
C ASP A 346 32.78 -22.13 8.53
N LEU A 347 31.57 -21.51 8.51
CA LEU A 347 30.39 -22.08 7.84
C LEU A 347 30.57 -22.17 6.32
N THR A 348 31.34 -21.28 5.72
CA THR A 348 31.53 -21.24 4.26
C THR A 348 32.52 -22.31 3.78
N TYR A 349 33.51 -22.67 4.61
CA TYR A 349 34.57 -23.62 4.26
C TYR A 349 34.33 -25.05 4.78
N LYS A 350 33.26 -25.28 5.49
CA LYS A 350 32.75 -26.62 5.85
C LYS A 350 31.76 -27.15 4.82
#